data_639e11177a4a41159e25be4ad1e8a647
#
_entry.id   639e11177a4a41159e25be4ad1e8a647
#
_cell.length_a   1.000
_cell.length_b   1.000
_cell.length_c   1.000
_cell.angle_alpha   90.00
_cell.angle_beta   90.00
_cell.angle_gamma   90.00
#
_symmetry.space_group_name_H-M   'P 1'
#
loop_
_entity.id
_entity.type
_entity.pdbx_description
1 polymer ?
#
loop_
_entity_poly.entity_id
_entity_poly.type
_entity_poly.pdbx_seq_one_letter_code
_entity_poly.pdbx_strand_id
1 'polypeptide(L)'
;MAKRGDARRHSPSKGTSMQIKRHRYSAGVIPYAKMGYWEADYVPKDTDLDALFRITPQDGVDAVVAGAAVAGESSTATWTVVWTDRLTPCEQYRAKAYRVDPVPGTPRQYFAWIAYDIDLFEPGSIANLTASIIGNVFGFKPVKALRLEDMRLPVAYVKTFPGPATGIVIERERLDKFGRPLLGATTKPKLGLSAKNYGRVVYEALKGGLDFVKDDENINSQPFMHWRDRFLYCMEAVNKASAATGEVKGHYLNVTAGTMEEMYERAEFAKSLGSIIIMIDLVIGYTAIQSMAKWARRNDMILHLHRAGNSTYSRQKNHGMNFRVICKWMRMAGVDHLHAGTVVGKLEGDPLMFKGFYDTLREERTAQVWLLGNRRGHE
;
A
#
# COMPACT_ATOMS: atom_id res chain seq x y z
N MET A 1 -4.62 59.98 -64.74
CA MET A 1 -3.72 58.79 -64.79
C MET A 1 -4.06 57.91 -63.61
N ALA A 2 -4.85 56.86 -63.85
CA ALA A 2 -5.36 55.93 -62.86
C ALA A 2 -4.55 54.62 -62.91
N LYS A 3 -4.04 54.17 -61.78
CA LYS A 3 -3.48 52.81 -61.66
C LYS A 3 -4.46 51.90 -60.93
N ARG A 4 -4.87 50.86 -61.62
CA ARG A 4 -5.75 49.78 -61.14
C ARG A 4 -5.06 49.00 -60.04
N GLY A 5 -5.72 48.80 -58.90
CA GLY A 5 -5.31 47.87 -57.84
C GLY A 5 -5.81 46.45 -58.10
N ASP A 6 -4.94 45.53 -57.96
CA ASP A 6 -5.08 44.10 -58.23
C ASP A 6 -5.76 43.40 -57.01
N ALA A 7 -6.90 42.76 -57.26
CA ALA A 7 -7.66 42.05 -56.22
C ALA A 7 -7.11 40.60 -56.07
N ARG A 8 -6.32 40.37 -55.02
CA ARG A 8 -5.88 39.01 -54.70
C ARG A 8 -7.05 38.23 -54.02
N ARG A 9 -7.47 37.19 -54.71
CA ARG A 9 -8.40 36.17 -54.19
C ARG A 9 -7.72 35.39 -53.10
N HIS A 10 -8.30 35.40 -51.90
CA HIS A 10 -7.95 34.46 -50.83
C HIS A 10 -8.56 33.11 -51.15
N SER A 11 -7.69 32.09 -51.31
CA SER A 11 -8.07 30.69 -51.32
C SER A 11 -8.27 30.18 -49.89
N PRO A 12 -9.27 29.31 -49.63
CA PRO A 12 -9.48 28.80 -48.25
C PRO A 12 -8.35 27.84 -47.88
N SER A 13 -7.79 28.07 -46.68
CA SER A 13 -6.80 27.19 -46.06
C SER A 13 -7.36 25.77 -45.90
N LYS A 14 -6.65 24.80 -46.46
CA LYS A 14 -6.90 23.39 -46.29
C LYS A 14 -6.74 23.05 -44.83
N GLY A 15 -7.85 22.70 -44.16
CA GLY A 15 -7.86 22.17 -42.82
C GLY A 15 -6.96 20.94 -42.74
N THR A 16 -5.98 21.01 -41.87
CA THR A 16 -5.07 19.91 -41.57
C THR A 16 -5.89 18.85 -40.86
N SER A 17 -6.34 17.81 -41.56
CA SER A 17 -6.93 16.62 -40.94
C SER A 17 -5.84 15.97 -40.09
N MET A 18 -6.02 16.03 -38.79
CA MET A 18 -5.21 15.31 -37.84
C MET A 18 -5.37 13.81 -38.11
N GLN A 19 -4.44 13.22 -38.86
CA GLN A 19 -4.39 11.78 -39.03
C GLN A 19 -4.04 11.18 -37.67
N ILE A 20 -5.04 10.61 -37.02
CA ILE A 20 -4.87 9.74 -35.86
C ILE A 20 -4.00 8.57 -36.35
N LYS A 21 -2.72 8.57 -35.99
CA LYS A 21 -1.83 7.43 -36.22
C LYS A 21 -2.43 6.25 -35.46
N ARG A 22 -3.13 5.36 -36.17
CA ARG A 22 -3.48 4.04 -35.65
C ARG A 22 -2.15 3.35 -35.34
N HIS A 23 -1.89 3.07 -34.06
CA HIS A 23 -0.80 2.22 -33.65
C HIS A 23 -1.01 0.85 -34.33
N ARG A 24 -0.34 0.63 -35.45
CA ARG A 24 -0.21 -0.70 -36.03
C ARG A 24 0.76 -1.46 -35.13
N TYR A 25 0.28 -2.50 -34.49
CA TYR A 25 1.16 -3.49 -33.88
C TYR A 25 2.17 -3.95 -34.94
N SER A 26 3.44 -4.06 -34.58
CA SER A 26 4.46 -4.63 -35.44
C SER A 26 4.03 -6.05 -35.85
N ALA A 27 4.38 -6.48 -37.09
CA ALA A 27 4.02 -7.80 -37.57
C ALA A 27 4.48 -8.89 -36.57
N GLY A 28 3.54 -9.74 -36.14
CA GLY A 28 3.79 -10.81 -35.15
C GLY A 28 3.35 -10.51 -33.72
N VAL A 29 2.90 -9.30 -33.39
CA VAL A 29 2.36 -8.98 -32.06
C VAL A 29 0.86 -9.26 -32.04
N ILE A 30 0.42 -10.18 -31.17
CA ILE A 30 -0.98 -10.50 -30.94
C ILE A 30 -1.49 -9.66 -29.75
N PRO A 31 -2.65 -8.99 -29.86
CA PRO A 31 -3.24 -8.28 -28.70
C PRO A 31 -3.52 -9.24 -27.53
N TYR A 32 -3.21 -8.82 -26.31
CA TYR A 32 -3.38 -9.63 -25.10
C TYR A 32 -4.81 -10.17 -24.94
N ALA A 33 -5.83 -9.40 -25.34
CA ALA A 33 -7.23 -9.86 -25.32
C ALA A 33 -7.46 -11.11 -26.20
N LYS A 34 -6.65 -11.31 -27.25
CA LYS A 34 -6.71 -12.49 -28.13
C LYS A 34 -5.79 -13.63 -27.65
N MET A 35 -4.98 -13.39 -26.65
CA MET A 35 -4.08 -14.37 -26.06
C MET A 35 -4.66 -15.10 -24.83
N GLY A 36 -5.95 -14.87 -24.54
CA GLY A 36 -6.65 -15.50 -23.41
C GLY A 36 -6.52 -14.78 -22.07
N TYR A 37 -6.13 -13.49 -22.07
CA TYR A 37 -6.12 -12.63 -20.87
C TYR A 37 -7.39 -11.79 -20.71
N TRP A 38 -8.35 -11.94 -21.61
CA TRP A 38 -9.71 -11.40 -21.53
C TRP A 38 -10.72 -12.52 -21.63
N GLU A 39 -11.61 -12.60 -20.64
CA GLU A 39 -12.69 -13.60 -20.60
C GLU A 39 -13.91 -13.00 -19.90
N ALA A 40 -14.83 -12.40 -20.69
CA ALA A 40 -15.99 -11.65 -20.18
C ALA A 40 -16.93 -12.48 -19.29
N ASP A 41 -17.05 -13.78 -19.57
CA ASP A 41 -17.94 -14.69 -18.84
C ASP A 41 -17.25 -15.42 -17.68
N TYR A 42 -15.99 -15.10 -17.41
CA TYR A 42 -15.26 -15.71 -16.30
C TYR A 42 -15.89 -15.36 -14.96
N VAL A 43 -16.19 -16.36 -14.18
CA VAL A 43 -16.68 -16.21 -12.80
C VAL A 43 -15.52 -16.52 -11.86
N PRO A 44 -15.01 -15.51 -11.11
CA PRO A 44 -13.91 -15.73 -10.17
C PRO A 44 -14.26 -16.82 -9.16
N LYS A 45 -13.32 -17.73 -8.95
CA LYS A 45 -13.41 -18.78 -7.94
C LYS A 45 -13.14 -18.22 -6.54
N ASP A 46 -13.56 -18.94 -5.51
CA ASP A 46 -13.23 -18.57 -4.13
C ASP A 46 -11.72 -18.69 -3.83
N THR A 47 -11.00 -19.44 -4.66
CA THR A 47 -9.55 -19.61 -4.60
C THR A 47 -8.78 -18.56 -5.40
N ASP A 48 -9.44 -17.79 -6.26
CA ASP A 48 -8.76 -16.77 -7.04
C ASP A 48 -8.42 -15.55 -6.17
N LEU A 49 -7.26 -14.99 -6.44
CA LEU A 49 -6.90 -13.66 -5.99
C LEU A 49 -7.42 -12.67 -7.03
N ASP A 50 -8.24 -11.72 -6.60
CA ASP A 50 -8.76 -10.68 -7.49
C ASP A 50 -8.11 -9.33 -7.20
N ALA A 51 -7.78 -8.60 -8.26
CA ALA A 51 -7.33 -7.23 -8.18
C ALA A 51 -8.27 -6.30 -8.97
N LEU A 52 -8.58 -5.16 -8.37
CA LEU A 52 -9.32 -4.08 -9.02
C LEU A 52 -8.35 -2.96 -9.39
N PHE A 53 -8.18 -2.77 -10.68
CA PHE A 53 -7.39 -1.67 -11.21
C PHE A 53 -8.27 -0.57 -11.78
N ARG A 54 -7.86 0.68 -11.56
CA ARG A 54 -8.31 1.82 -12.35
C ARG A 54 -7.29 2.01 -13.46
N ILE A 55 -7.73 1.86 -14.70
CA ILE A 55 -6.89 2.00 -15.89
C ILE A 55 -7.23 3.27 -16.66
N THR A 56 -6.23 3.95 -17.17
CA THR A 56 -6.36 4.96 -18.22
C THR A 56 -5.66 4.42 -19.45
N PRO A 57 -6.38 3.91 -20.45
CA PRO A 57 -5.77 3.39 -21.65
C PRO A 57 -4.93 4.44 -22.39
N GLN A 58 -3.89 4.03 -23.06
CA GLN A 58 -3.13 4.89 -23.95
C GLN A 58 -4.01 5.38 -25.12
N ASP A 59 -3.63 6.48 -25.75
CA ASP A 59 -4.39 7.05 -26.85
C ASP A 59 -4.53 6.06 -28.00
N GLY A 60 -5.77 5.78 -28.40
CA GLY A 60 -6.11 4.80 -29.43
C GLY A 60 -6.15 3.34 -28.98
N VAL A 61 -5.92 3.05 -27.71
CA VAL A 61 -6.06 1.71 -27.12
C VAL A 61 -7.47 1.55 -26.55
N ASP A 62 -8.13 0.44 -26.90
CA ASP A 62 -9.41 0.06 -26.33
C ASP A 62 -9.25 -0.33 -24.85
N ALA A 63 -10.30 -0.06 -24.02
CA ALA A 63 -10.25 -0.29 -22.58
C ALA A 63 -10.15 -1.79 -22.22
N VAL A 64 -10.82 -2.67 -22.97
CA VAL A 64 -10.75 -4.12 -22.77
C VAL A 64 -9.35 -4.63 -23.13
N VAL A 65 -8.77 -4.12 -24.22
CA VAL A 65 -7.40 -4.45 -24.63
C VAL A 65 -6.39 -4.00 -23.56
N ALA A 66 -6.58 -2.80 -23.00
CA ALA A 66 -5.74 -2.31 -21.90
C ALA A 66 -5.89 -3.17 -20.62
N GLY A 67 -7.11 -3.56 -20.25
CA GLY A 67 -7.34 -4.47 -19.13
C GLY A 67 -6.70 -5.83 -19.32
N ALA A 68 -6.83 -6.43 -20.50
CA ALA A 68 -6.18 -7.69 -20.85
C ALA A 68 -4.65 -7.56 -20.84
N ALA A 69 -4.11 -6.42 -21.26
CA ALA A 69 -2.67 -6.16 -21.22
C ALA A 69 -2.17 -6.07 -19.76
N VAL A 70 -2.93 -5.45 -18.84
CA VAL A 70 -2.61 -5.45 -17.41
C VAL A 70 -2.65 -6.87 -16.86
N ALA A 71 -3.67 -7.68 -17.16
CA ALA A 71 -3.75 -9.08 -16.74
C ALA A 71 -2.56 -9.90 -17.25
N GLY A 72 -2.19 -9.72 -18.50
CA GLY A 72 -1.06 -10.42 -19.11
C GLY A 72 0.26 -10.08 -18.44
N GLU A 73 0.63 -8.81 -18.38
CA GLU A 73 1.93 -8.35 -17.84
C GLU A 73 2.09 -8.62 -16.36
N SER A 74 1.00 -8.61 -15.58
CA SER A 74 1.03 -8.93 -14.15
C SER A 74 0.95 -10.42 -13.84
N SER A 75 0.91 -11.30 -14.84
CA SER A 75 0.88 -12.76 -14.66
C SER A 75 1.92 -13.47 -15.52
N THR A 76 1.51 -14.04 -16.66
CA THR A 76 2.34 -15.00 -17.40
C THR A 76 2.78 -14.51 -18.77
N ALA A 77 2.33 -13.32 -19.24
CA ALA A 77 2.58 -12.88 -20.59
C ALA A 77 3.97 -12.28 -20.81
N THR A 78 4.43 -12.44 -22.04
CA THR A 78 5.45 -11.61 -22.63
C THR A 78 4.87 -10.88 -23.84
N TRP A 79 5.62 -9.99 -24.48
CA TRP A 79 5.17 -9.15 -25.60
C TRP A 79 4.74 -9.93 -26.86
N THR A 80 4.99 -11.25 -26.92
CA THR A 80 4.64 -12.12 -28.04
C THR A 80 4.33 -13.54 -27.58
N VAL A 81 3.73 -14.36 -28.45
CA VAL A 81 3.58 -15.80 -28.22
C VAL A 81 4.94 -16.47 -28.39
N VAL A 82 5.32 -17.30 -27.42
CA VAL A 82 6.59 -18.03 -27.43
C VAL A 82 6.36 -19.52 -27.49
N TRP A 83 7.27 -20.26 -28.14
CA TRP A 83 7.16 -21.71 -28.26
C TRP A 83 7.21 -22.44 -26.92
N THR A 84 7.84 -21.82 -25.92
CA THR A 84 7.97 -22.34 -24.55
C THR A 84 6.63 -22.46 -23.82
N ASP A 85 5.58 -21.75 -24.24
CA ASP A 85 4.21 -21.89 -23.72
C ASP A 85 3.65 -23.33 -23.90
N ARG A 86 4.28 -24.12 -24.79
CA ARG A 86 3.88 -25.51 -25.06
C ARG A 86 4.63 -26.55 -24.23
N LEU A 87 5.59 -26.14 -23.41
CA LEU A 87 6.39 -27.04 -22.59
C LEU A 87 5.63 -27.52 -21.34
N THR A 88 4.71 -26.69 -20.86
CA THR A 88 3.86 -26.96 -19.71
C THR A 88 2.49 -26.34 -19.99
N PRO A 89 1.37 -26.85 -19.47
CA PRO A 89 0.05 -26.22 -19.65
C PRO A 89 -0.05 -24.92 -18.87
N CYS A 90 0.69 -23.89 -19.34
CA CYS A 90 0.76 -22.56 -18.71
C CYS A 90 -0.54 -21.77 -18.80
N GLU A 91 -1.47 -22.18 -19.64
CA GLU A 91 -2.73 -21.46 -19.91
C GLU A 91 -3.62 -21.30 -18.66
N GLN A 92 -3.57 -22.29 -17.75
CA GLN A 92 -4.30 -22.27 -16.49
C GLN A 92 -3.87 -21.11 -15.59
N TYR A 93 -2.62 -20.66 -15.70
CA TYR A 93 -2.05 -19.59 -14.88
C TYR A 93 -2.22 -18.19 -15.51
N ARG A 94 -2.86 -18.08 -16.68
CA ARG A 94 -3.14 -16.77 -17.27
C ARG A 94 -4.16 -16.03 -16.41
N ALA A 95 -3.80 -14.84 -15.94
CA ALA A 95 -4.76 -13.98 -15.27
C ALA A 95 -5.89 -13.58 -16.24
N LYS A 96 -7.10 -13.43 -15.71
CA LYS A 96 -8.30 -13.15 -16.49
C LYS A 96 -8.84 -11.77 -16.16
N ALA A 97 -8.68 -10.80 -17.08
CA ALA A 97 -9.50 -9.61 -17.03
C ALA A 97 -10.92 -10.02 -17.45
N TYR A 98 -11.87 -9.93 -16.53
CA TYR A 98 -13.23 -10.45 -16.79
C TYR A 98 -14.30 -9.37 -16.82
N ARG A 99 -13.93 -8.16 -16.39
CA ARG A 99 -14.86 -7.03 -16.40
C ARG A 99 -14.07 -5.72 -16.54
N VAL A 100 -14.54 -4.85 -17.42
CA VAL A 100 -14.02 -3.50 -17.62
C VAL A 100 -15.17 -2.52 -17.74
N ASP A 101 -15.34 -1.64 -16.75
CA ASP A 101 -16.44 -0.68 -16.68
C ASP A 101 -15.92 0.76 -16.65
N PRO A 102 -16.62 1.72 -17.28
CA PRO A 102 -16.26 3.14 -17.15
C PRO A 102 -16.32 3.62 -15.70
N VAL A 103 -15.37 4.46 -15.30
CA VAL A 103 -15.43 5.15 -14.00
C VAL A 103 -16.41 6.32 -14.10
N PRO A 104 -17.48 6.36 -13.29
CA PRO A 104 -18.47 7.44 -13.35
C PRO A 104 -17.82 8.82 -13.18
N GLY A 105 -18.24 9.77 -14.02
CA GLY A 105 -17.76 11.15 -13.97
C GLY A 105 -16.30 11.37 -14.37
N THR A 106 -15.59 10.35 -14.87
CA THR A 106 -14.18 10.46 -15.22
C THR A 106 -13.95 9.94 -16.64
N PRO A 107 -13.84 10.83 -17.64
CA PRO A 107 -13.63 10.41 -19.03
C PRO A 107 -12.39 9.57 -19.21
N ARG A 108 -12.48 8.52 -20.01
CA ARG A 108 -11.35 7.65 -20.38
C ARG A 108 -10.68 6.91 -19.22
N GLN A 109 -11.32 6.79 -18.07
CA GLN A 109 -10.89 5.93 -16.98
C GLN A 109 -11.88 4.79 -16.82
N TYR A 110 -11.34 3.61 -16.52
CA TYR A 110 -12.12 2.38 -16.40
C TYR A 110 -11.67 1.61 -15.17
N PHE A 111 -12.59 0.90 -14.55
CA PHE A 111 -12.28 -0.15 -13.60
C PHE A 111 -12.10 -1.46 -14.34
N ALA A 112 -11.01 -2.16 -14.08
CA ALA A 112 -10.72 -3.49 -14.61
C ALA A 112 -10.59 -4.46 -13.44
N TRP A 113 -11.43 -5.51 -13.44
CA TRP A 113 -11.36 -6.62 -12.48
C TRP A 113 -10.57 -7.75 -13.10
N ILE A 114 -9.56 -8.22 -12.40
CA ILE A 114 -8.63 -9.23 -12.87
C ILE A 114 -8.50 -10.32 -11.82
N ALA A 115 -8.78 -11.56 -12.22
CA ALA A 115 -8.63 -12.75 -11.41
C ALA A 115 -7.30 -13.45 -11.72
N TYR A 116 -6.61 -13.90 -10.69
CA TYR A 116 -5.33 -14.60 -10.75
C TYR A 116 -5.45 -15.95 -10.04
N ASP A 117 -4.87 -16.98 -10.63
CA ASP A 117 -4.70 -18.25 -9.94
C ASP A 117 -3.76 -18.05 -8.73
N ILE A 118 -4.12 -18.63 -7.58
CA ILE A 118 -3.36 -18.49 -6.33
C ILE A 118 -1.93 -19.04 -6.45
N ASP A 119 -1.72 -20.06 -7.28
CA ASP A 119 -0.43 -20.70 -7.47
C ASP A 119 0.60 -19.84 -8.20
N LEU A 120 0.20 -18.66 -8.69
CA LEU A 120 1.11 -17.64 -9.20
C LEU A 120 1.92 -16.96 -8.10
N PHE A 121 1.51 -17.09 -6.85
CA PHE A 121 2.06 -16.31 -5.74
C PHE A 121 2.71 -17.20 -4.69
N GLU A 122 3.91 -16.82 -4.26
CA GLU A 122 4.61 -17.50 -3.18
C GLU A 122 3.83 -17.36 -1.86
N PRO A 123 3.49 -18.48 -1.19
CA PRO A 123 2.79 -18.43 0.08
C PRO A 123 3.56 -17.62 1.14
N GLY A 124 2.86 -16.71 1.83
CA GLY A 124 3.44 -15.91 2.91
C GLY A 124 4.40 -14.81 2.47
N SER A 125 4.43 -14.41 1.20
CA SER A 125 5.37 -13.42 0.67
C SER A 125 4.66 -12.20 0.08
N ILE A 126 4.65 -11.09 0.82
CA ILE A 126 4.15 -9.80 0.29
C ILE A 126 5.08 -9.30 -0.83
N ALA A 127 6.38 -9.52 -0.71
CA ALA A 127 7.34 -9.10 -1.73
C ALA A 127 7.08 -9.76 -3.09
N ASN A 128 6.81 -11.07 -3.12
CA ASN A 128 6.46 -11.78 -4.35
C ASN A 128 5.12 -11.29 -4.92
N LEU A 129 4.08 -11.19 -4.07
CA LEU A 129 2.78 -10.68 -4.46
C LEU A 129 2.90 -9.30 -5.13
N THR A 130 3.67 -8.40 -4.53
CA THR A 130 3.84 -7.03 -5.02
C THR A 130 4.64 -6.98 -6.32
N ALA A 131 5.62 -7.86 -6.50
CA ALA A 131 6.42 -7.94 -7.73
C ALA A 131 5.56 -8.21 -8.97
N SER A 132 4.49 -8.98 -8.84
CA SER A 132 3.53 -9.24 -9.90
C SER A 132 2.49 -8.14 -10.03
N ILE A 133 1.78 -7.83 -8.94
CA ILE A 133 0.58 -6.97 -8.97
C ILE A 133 0.92 -5.49 -9.16
N ILE A 134 2.02 -5.00 -8.60
CA ILE A 134 2.49 -3.61 -8.74
C ILE A 134 3.91 -3.52 -9.33
N GLY A 135 4.33 -4.54 -10.07
CA GLY A 135 5.63 -4.61 -10.73
C GLY A 135 5.70 -3.80 -12.02
N ASN A 136 6.32 -4.38 -13.03
CA ASN A 136 6.58 -3.76 -14.35
C ASN A 136 5.30 -3.26 -15.04
N VAL A 137 4.15 -3.85 -14.73
CA VAL A 137 2.85 -3.46 -15.31
C VAL A 137 2.52 -1.98 -15.11
N PHE A 138 3.05 -1.33 -14.07
CA PHE A 138 2.85 0.11 -13.83
C PHE A 138 3.60 1.02 -14.81
N GLY A 139 4.61 0.50 -15.51
CA GLY A 139 5.31 1.17 -16.60
C GLY A 139 4.89 0.72 -17.99
N PHE A 140 3.77 -0.03 -18.13
CA PHE A 140 3.44 -0.72 -19.36
C PHE A 140 2.79 0.19 -20.41
N LYS A 141 3.26 0.14 -21.67
CA LYS A 141 2.85 1.05 -22.75
C LYS A 141 1.35 1.10 -23.06
N PRO A 142 0.56 0.01 -22.99
CA PRO A 142 -0.86 0.07 -23.29
C PRO A 142 -1.68 0.94 -22.34
N VAL A 143 -1.15 1.27 -21.17
CA VAL A 143 -1.81 2.11 -20.16
C VAL A 143 -1.04 3.42 -19.98
N LYS A 144 -1.76 4.54 -20.01
CA LYS A 144 -1.25 5.88 -19.73
C LYS A 144 -1.11 6.11 -18.22
N ALA A 145 -2.00 5.52 -17.44
CA ALA A 145 -1.96 5.50 -15.99
C ALA A 145 -2.65 4.23 -15.46
N LEU A 146 -2.14 3.72 -14.35
CA LEU A 146 -2.60 2.51 -13.70
C LEU A 146 -2.64 2.72 -12.19
N ARG A 147 -3.75 2.36 -11.54
CA ARG A 147 -3.89 2.44 -10.09
C ARG A 147 -4.52 1.16 -9.55
N LEU A 148 -3.86 0.56 -8.57
CA LEU A 148 -4.44 -0.55 -7.82
C LEU A 148 -5.40 0.03 -6.76
N GLU A 149 -6.70 -0.22 -6.92
CA GLU A 149 -7.73 0.32 -6.04
C GLU A 149 -8.09 -0.60 -4.89
N ASP A 150 -8.16 -1.90 -5.14
CA ASP A 150 -8.47 -2.88 -4.11
C ASP A 150 -8.03 -4.30 -4.53
N MET A 151 -7.99 -5.21 -3.56
CA MET A 151 -7.75 -6.63 -3.77
C MET A 151 -8.69 -7.45 -2.90
N ARG A 152 -9.21 -8.56 -3.45
CA ARG A 152 -9.82 -9.65 -2.70
C ARG A 152 -8.84 -10.81 -2.64
N LEU A 153 -8.47 -11.19 -1.43
CA LEU A 153 -7.48 -12.23 -1.19
C LEU A 153 -8.19 -13.49 -0.69
N PRO A 154 -7.99 -14.65 -1.32
CA PRO A 154 -8.65 -15.89 -0.92
C PRO A 154 -8.18 -16.35 0.47
N VAL A 155 -9.07 -17.01 1.20
CA VAL A 155 -8.79 -17.53 2.55
C VAL A 155 -7.54 -18.41 2.56
N ALA A 156 -7.36 -19.26 1.54
CA ALA A 156 -6.21 -20.13 1.39
C ALA A 156 -4.89 -19.34 1.39
N TYR A 157 -4.84 -18.20 0.68
CA TYR A 157 -3.64 -17.36 0.65
C TYR A 157 -3.45 -16.58 1.95
N VAL A 158 -4.51 -15.99 2.51
CA VAL A 158 -4.43 -15.25 3.79
C VAL A 158 -3.91 -16.13 4.90
N LYS A 159 -4.29 -17.41 4.96
CA LYS A 159 -3.81 -18.37 5.97
C LYS A 159 -2.31 -18.67 5.91
N THR A 160 -1.63 -18.33 4.83
CA THR A 160 -0.17 -18.48 4.72
C THR A 160 0.61 -17.39 5.45
N PHE A 161 -0.08 -16.36 5.91
CA PHE A 161 0.50 -15.23 6.64
C PHE A 161 0.19 -15.33 8.14
N PRO A 162 1.09 -14.84 9.01
CA PRO A 162 0.90 -14.93 10.46
C PRO A 162 -0.19 -13.98 10.99
N GLY A 163 -0.49 -12.87 10.27
CA GLY A 163 -1.30 -11.78 10.79
C GLY A 163 -0.69 -11.07 12.01
N PRO A 164 -1.38 -10.10 12.61
CA PRO A 164 -0.93 -9.40 13.82
C PRO A 164 -0.68 -10.36 14.98
N ALA A 165 0.38 -10.14 15.74
CA ALA A 165 0.74 -11.00 16.87
C ALA A 165 -0.10 -10.72 18.12
N THR A 166 -0.39 -9.43 18.36
CA THR A 166 -1.01 -8.95 19.60
C THR A 166 -2.51 -8.73 19.42
N GLY A 167 -2.92 -7.93 18.44
CA GLY A 167 -4.31 -7.55 18.27
C GLY A 167 -4.84 -6.62 19.37
N ILE A 168 -6.07 -6.13 19.17
CA ILE A 168 -6.67 -5.07 20.02
C ILE A 168 -6.89 -5.51 21.47
N VAL A 169 -7.33 -6.75 21.67
CA VAL A 169 -7.69 -7.24 23.03
C VAL A 169 -6.45 -7.35 23.91
N ILE A 170 -5.42 -8.06 23.44
CA ILE A 170 -4.17 -8.25 24.19
C ILE A 170 -3.47 -6.92 24.46
N GLU A 171 -3.50 -6.00 23.48
CA GLU A 171 -2.92 -4.67 23.68
C GLU A 171 -3.62 -3.92 24.81
N ARG A 172 -4.95 -3.94 24.86
CA ARG A 172 -5.71 -3.29 25.93
C ARG A 172 -5.44 -3.91 27.29
N GLU A 173 -5.31 -5.22 27.36
CA GLU A 173 -4.91 -5.94 28.57
C GLU A 173 -3.52 -5.52 29.04
N ARG A 174 -2.53 -5.45 28.13
CA ARG A 174 -1.16 -5.03 28.45
C ARG A 174 -1.05 -3.58 28.92
N LEU A 175 -1.88 -2.70 28.35
CA LEU A 175 -1.87 -1.28 28.68
C LEU A 175 -2.82 -0.94 29.85
N ASP A 176 -3.64 -1.89 30.28
CA ASP A 176 -4.72 -1.68 31.26
C ASP A 176 -5.62 -0.50 30.86
N LYS A 177 -6.07 -0.47 29.59
CA LYS A 177 -6.88 0.62 29.02
C LYS A 177 -8.10 0.08 28.30
N PHE A 178 -9.27 0.25 28.93
CA PHE A 178 -10.55 -0.23 28.41
C PHE A 178 -11.55 0.92 28.23
N GLY A 179 -12.54 0.71 27.36
CA GLY A 179 -13.70 1.59 27.23
C GLY A 179 -13.43 2.94 26.54
N ARG A 180 -12.20 3.24 26.14
CA ARG A 180 -11.82 4.48 25.45
C ARG A 180 -10.70 4.27 24.44
N PRO A 181 -10.52 5.18 23.47
CA PRO A 181 -9.34 5.16 22.62
C PRO A 181 -8.07 5.44 23.44
N LEU A 182 -6.94 4.93 22.96
CA LEU A 182 -5.63 5.31 23.46
C LEU A 182 -5.29 6.72 22.99
N LEU A 183 -4.73 7.54 23.88
CA LEU A 183 -4.28 8.88 23.57
C LEU A 183 -2.78 8.89 23.36
N GLY A 184 -2.35 9.40 22.21
CA GLY A 184 -0.93 9.44 21.89
C GLY A 184 -0.52 10.68 21.10
N ALA A 185 0.78 11.01 21.17
CA ALA A 185 1.39 12.08 20.39
C ALA A 185 2.75 11.68 19.87
N THR A 186 3.18 12.37 18.82
CA THR A 186 4.56 12.29 18.33
C THR A 186 5.39 13.39 18.97
N THR A 187 6.60 13.06 19.45
CA THR A 187 7.53 14.05 20.02
C THR A 187 7.82 15.18 19.05
N LYS A 188 7.74 16.43 19.55
CA LYS A 188 8.06 17.63 18.78
C LYS A 188 8.99 18.56 19.59
N PRO A 189 9.95 19.27 18.92
CA PRO A 189 10.28 19.12 17.50
C PRO A 189 10.80 17.72 17.19
N LYS A 190 10.51 17.21 16.00
CA LYS A 190 10.87 15.83 15.63
C LYS A 190 12.37 15.57 15.49
N LEU A 191 13.15 16.60 15.16
CA LEU A 191 14.60 16.56 14.99
C LEU A 191 15.24 17.73 15.72
N GLY A 192 16.52 17.56 16.12
CA GLY A 192 17.35 18.63 16.69
C GLY A 192 17.43 18.66 18.22
N LEU A 193 16.60 17.88 18.93
CA LEU A 193 16.75 17.76 20.39
C LEU A 193 17.90 16.81 20.74
N SER A 194 18.59 17.11 21.86
CA SER A 194 19.46 16.11 22.49
C SER A 194 18.61 14.97 23.08
N ALA A 195 19.19 13.78 23.24
CA ALA A 195 18.47 12.61 23.79
C ALA A 195 17.84 12.90 25.16
N LYS A 196 18.58 13.61 26.03
CA LYS A 196 18.06 14.02 27.36
C LYS A 196 16.83 14.93 27.26
N ASN A 197 16.87 15.94 26.39
CA ASN A 197 15.73 16.85 26.21
C ASN A 197 14.56 16.16 25.50
N TYR A 198 14.84 15.21 24.62
CA TYR A 198 13.83 14.37 23.97
C TYR A 198 13.09 13.55 25.03
N GLY A 199 13.79 12.86 25.92
CA GLY A 199 13.22 12.13 27.05
C GLY A 199 12.41 13.04 27.99
N ARG A 200 12.84 14.30 28.21
CA ARG A 200 12.04 15.26 28.99
C ARG A 200 10.71 15.56 28.35
N VAL A 201 10.65 15.77 27.03
CA VAL A 201 9.38 15.97 26.30
C VAL A 201 8.48 14.75 26.42
N VAL A 202 9.05 13.53 26.31
CA VAL A 202 8.30 12.28 26.51
C VAL A 202 7.70 12.22 27.92
N TYR A 203 8.49 12.51 28.95
CA TYR A 203 8.03 12.52 30.35
C TYR A 203 6.84 13.48 30.57
N GLU A 204 6.99 14.74 30.15
CA GLU A 204 5.95 15.75 30.36
C GLU A 204 4.65 15.39 29.62
N ALA A 205 4.77 14.86 28.41
CA ALA A 205 3.62 14.43 27.62
C ALA A 205 2.88 13.25 28.27
N LEU A 206 3.60 12.23 28.73
CA LEU A 206 3.01 11.07 29.39
C LEU A 206 2.40 11.43 30.75
N LYS A 207 3.11 12.25 31.56
CA LYS A 207 2.60 12.75 32.83
C LYS A 207 1.36 13.61 32.67
N GLY A 208 1.29 14.35 31.53
CA GLY A 208 0.13 15.18 31.16
C GLY A 208 -1.12 14.41 30.73
N GLY A 209 -1.12 13.08 30.75
CA GLY A 209 -2.29 12.22 30.51
C GLY A 209 -2.26 11.45 29.19
N LEU A 210 -1.19 11.51 28.38
CA LEU A 210 -1.08 10.62 27.23
C LEU A 210 -0.77 9.19 27.67
N ASP A 211 -1.32 8.21 26.94
CA ASP A 211 -1.05 6.80 27.15
C ASP A 211 0.28 6.40 26.54
N PHE A 212 0.61 7.00 25.39
CA PHE A 212 1.88 6.78 24.71
C PHE A 212 2.40 8.03 24.03
N VAL A 213 3.71 8.04 23.79
CA VAL A 213 4.40 8.95 22.88
C VAL A 213 5.15 8.12 21.86
N LYS A 214 5.39 8.63 20.67
CA LYS A 214 6.15 7.90 19.66
C LYS A 214 7.24 8.75 19.04
N ASP A 215 8.28 8.08 18.58
CA ASP A 215 9.27 8.63 17.67
C ASP A 215 8.60 9.03 16.34
N ASP A 216 9.16 10.00 15.63
CA ASP A 216 8.73 10.30 14.27
C ASP A 216 9.48 9.41 13.25
N GLU A 217 8.98 9.37 12.02
CA GLU A 217 9.50 8.52 10.94
C GLU A 217 10.97 8.75 10.61
N ASN A 218 11.47 9.94 10.85
CA ASN A 218 12.82 10.34 10.47
C ASN A 218 13.78 10.50 11.66
N ILE A 219 13.40 10.06 12.85
CA ILE A 219 14.31 10.02 13.99
C ILE A 219 14.86 8.60 14.17
N ASN A 220 16.12 8.41 13.84
CA ASN A 220 16.84 7.14 13.90
C ASN A 220 18.10 7.26 14.75
N SER A 221 19.27 7.50 14.14
CA SER A 221 20.53 7.75 14.83
C SER A 221 21.27 8.89 14.16
N GLN A 222 20.91 10.11 14.51
CA GLN A 222 21.55 11.30 13.96
C GLN A 222 22.74 11.74 14.81
N PRO A 223 23.68 12.53 14.26
CA PRO A 223 24.84 13.03 15.01
C PRO A 223 24.48 13.83 16.26
N PHE A 224 23.34 14.50 16.30
CA PHE A 224 22.85 15.24 17.46
C PHE A 224 22.15 14.38 18.52
N MET A 225 21.75 13.15 18.14
CA MET A 225 21.05 12.22 19.04
C MET A 225 21.22 10.77 18.57
N HIS A 226 22.12 10.02 19.19
CA HIS A 226 22.31 8.62 18.92
C HIS A 226 21.16 7.79 19.48
N TRP A 227 20.82 6.70 18.78
CA TRP A 227 19.62 5.91 19.08
C TRP A 227 19.66 5.26 20.48
N ARG A 228 20.85 4.79 20.95
CA ARG A 228 20.98 4.19 22.30
C ARG A 228 20.63 5.19 23.40
N ASP A 229 21.14 6.39 23.31
CA ASP A 229 20.89 7.45 24.30
C ASP A 229 19.41 7.85 24.29
N ARG A 230 18.82 7.98 23.09
CA ARG A 230 17.37 8.26 22.96
C ARG A 230 16.54 7.19 23.64
N PHE A 231 16.83 5.90 23.36
CA PHE A 231 16.06 4.79 23.95
C PHE A 231 16.15 4.78 25.47
N LEU A 232 17.35 4.98 26.04
CA LEU A 232 17.55 5.09 27.48
C LEU A 232 16.72 6.21 28.08
N TYR A 233 16.83 7.44 27.57
CA TYR A 233 16.10 8.58 28.13
C TYR A 233 14.57 8.47 27.91
N CYS A 234 14.12 7.89 26.80
CA CYS A 234 12.70 7.66 26.57
C CYS A 234 12.13 6.61 27.54
N MET A 235 12.82 5.50 27.76
CA MET A 235 12.34 4.46 28.67
C MET A 235 12.45 4.89 30.14
N GLU A 236 13.45 5.67 30.52
CA GLU A 236 13.50 6.34 31.82
C GLU A 236 12.30 7.27 32.02
N ALA A 237 11.94 8.03 30.99
CA ALA A 237 10.78 8.92 31.01
C ALA A 237 9.46 8.14 31.16
N VAL A 238 9.30 7.02 30.44
CA VAL A 238 8.13 6.12 30.54
C VAL A 238 8.00 5.61 31.96
N ASN A 239 9.07 5.06 32.54
CA ASN A 239 9.06 4.51 33.91
C ASN A 239 8.73 5.58 34.97
N LYS A 240 9.32 6.76 34.85
CA LYS A 240 9.02 7.90 35.74
C LYS A 240 7.58 8.37 35.64
N ALA A 241 7.04 8.44 34.39
CA ALA A 241 5.66 8.86 34.17
C ALA A 241 4.67 7.81 34.69
N SER A 242 4.95 6.52 34.49
CA SER A 242 4.13 5.42 35.03
C SER A 242 4.10 5.47 36.56
N ALA A 243 5.25 5.66 37.21
CA ALA A 243 5.33 5.81 38.68
C ALA A 243 4.58 7.06 39.17
N ALA A 244 4.65 8.17 38.44
CA ALA A 244 4.00 9.43 38.85
C ALA A 244 2.49 9.43 38.64
N THR A 245 1.97 8.65 37.71
CA THR A 245 0.52 8.61 37.36
C THR A 245 -0.19 7.38 37.85
N GLY A 246 0.53 6.32 38.23
CA GLY A 246 -0.05 5.02 38.55
C GLY A 246 -0.63 4.27 37.36
N GLU A 247 -0.31 4.72 36.14
CA GLU A 247 -0.82 4.15 34.91
C GLU A 247 0.29 3.53 34.05
N VAL A 248 -0.04 2.49 33.29
CA VAL A 248 0.85 1.96 32.25
C VAL A 248 1.00 2.99 31.14
N LYS A 249 2.24 3.34 30.82
CA LYS A 249 2.63 4.29 29.79
C LYS A 249 3.54 3.60 28.77
N GLY A 250 3.61 4.12 27.53
CA GLY A 250 4.45 3.55 26.49
C GLY A 250 5.14 4.60 25.62
N HIS A 251 6.22 4.16 24.94
CA HIS A 251 6.86 4.93 23.91
C HIS A 251 7.21 4.04 22.72
N TYR A 252 6.79 4.44 21.52
CA TYR A 252 7.08 3.69 20.29
C TYR A 252 8.47 4.07 19.80
N LEU A 253 9.45 3.24 20.16
CA LEU A 253 10.84 3.44 19.79
C LEU A 253 11.06 3.06 18.32
N ASN A 254 11.50 4.00 17.50
CA ASN A 254 11.81 3.76 16.10
C ASN A 254 13.12 2.98 15.97
N VAL A 255 13.02 1.70 15.60
CA VAL A 255 14.15 0.80 15.38
C VAL A 255 14.62 0.77 13.93
N THR A 256 14.02 1.56 13.05
CA THR A 256 14.43 1.64 11.64
C THR A 256 15.91 2.00 11.52
N ALA A 257 16.62 1.23 10.72
CA ALA A 257 18.05 1.37 10.47
C ALA A 257 18.41 1.07 9.01
N GLY A 258 19.69 1.15 8.69
CA GLY A 258 20.20 0.89 7.35
C GLY A 258 20.20 -0.59 6.95
N THR A 259 20.27 -1.49 7.93
CA THR A 259 20.28 -2.94 7.73
C THR A 259 19.35 -3.66 8.70
N MET A 260 19.01 -4.91 8.40
CA MET A 260 18.18 -5.73 9.28
C MET A 260 18.90 -6.10 10.57
N GLU A 261 20.22 -6.32 10.52
CA GLU A 261 21.06 -6.63 11.67
C GLU A 261 21.01 -5.49 12.69
N GLU A 262 21.17 -4.26 12.21
CA GLU A 262 21.05 -3.07 13.07
C GLU A 262 19.62 -2.89 13.62
N MET A 263 18.60 -3.20 12.82
CA MET A 263 17.20 -3.15 13.28
C MET A 263 16.95 -4.17 14.39
N TYR A 264 17.47 -5.39 14.26
CA TYR A 264 17.38 -6.39 15.33
C TYR A 264 18.13 -5.97 16.58
N GLU A 265 19.35 -5.41 16.45
CA GLU A 265 20.09 -4.88 17.60
C GLU A 265 19.32 -3.81 18.35
N ARG A 266 18.71 -2.86 17.64
CA ARG A 266 17.89 -1.81 18.25
C ARG A 266 16.63 -2.37 18.90
N ALA A 267 16.00 -3.35 18.30
CA ALA A 267 14.80 -4.00 18.83
C ALA A 267 15.10 -4.82 20.10
N GLU A 268 16.20 -5.58 20.10
CA GLU A 268 16.67 -6.31 21.29
C GLU A 268 17.01 -5.34 22.44
N PHE A 269 17.67 -4.23 22.14
CA PHE A 269 17.97 -3.22 23.14
C PHE A 269 16.71 -2.56 23.68
N ALA A 270 15.74 -2.20 22.84
CA ALA A 270 14.44 -1.68 23.28
C ALA A 270 13.75 -2.65 24.22
N LYS A 271 13.72 -3.94 23.87
CA LYS A 271 13.18 -5.02 24.72
C LYS A 271 13.91 -5.12 26.05
N SER A 272 15.24 -5.05 26.06
CA SER A 272 16.04 -5.13 27.28
C SER A 272 15.77 -3.97 28.26
N LEU A 273 15.31 -2.83 27.76
CA LEU A 273 14.88 -1.68 28.56
C LEU A 273 13.44 -1.79 29.09
N GLY A 274 12.74 -2.89 28.76
CA GLY A 274 11.34 -3.10 29.17
C GLY A 274 10.32 -2.46 28.25
N SER A 275 10.67 -2.02 27.04
CA SER A 275 9.68 -1.59 26.06
C SER A 275 8.83 -2.76 25.61
N ILE A 276 7.52 -2.54 25.48
CA ILE A 276 6.55 -3.53 24.97
C ILE A 276 6.23 -3.32 23.49
N ILE A 277 6.71 -2.21 22.91
CA ILE A 277 6.36 -1.80 21.55
C ILE A 277 7.59 -1.20 20.83
N ILE A 278 7.72 -1.54 19.57
CA ILE A 278 8.71 -0.94 18.65
C ILE A 278 8.01 -0.38 17.43
N MET A 279 8.65 0.58 16.78
CA MET A 279 8.18 1.19 15.55
C MET A 279 9.14 0.94 14.40
N ILE A 280 8.59 0.72 13.21
CA ILE A 280 9.29 0.67 11.93
C ILE A 280 8.59 1.54 10.89
N ASP A 281 9.25 1.83 9.80
CA ASP A 281 8.72 2.66 8.71
C ASP A 281 8.40 1.84 7.45
N LEU A 282 7.35 2.22 6.73
CA LEU A 282 6.93 1.57 5.47
C LEU A 282 8.04 1.59 4.41
N VAL A 283 8.88 2.63 4.41
CA VAL A 283 9.95 2.81 3.41
C VAL A 283 11.04 1.73 3.45
N ILE A 284 11.10 0.89 4.50
CA ILE A 284 12.10 -0.20 4.58
C ILE A 284 11.80 -1.37 3.66
N GLY A 285 10.60 -1.41 3.09
CA GLY A 285 10.18 -2.46 2.16
C GLY A 285 9.55 -3.69 2.83
N TYR A 286 8.85 -4.46 2.02
CA TYR A 286 7.95 -5.52 2.51
C TYR A 286 8.69 -6.68 3.19
N THR A 287 9.83 -7.09 2.65
CA THR A 287 10.66 -8.16 3.25
C THR A 287 11.16 -7.78 4.63
N ALA A 288 11.66 -6.55 4.80
CA ALA A 288 12.11 -6.05 6.10
C ALA A 288 10.96 -5.94 7.10
N ILE A 289 9.79 -5.47 6.66
CA ILE A 289 8.58 -5.42 7.49
C ILE A 289 8.18 -6.81 7.98
N GLN A 290 8.11 -7.82 7.08
CA GLN A 290 7.79 -9.19 7.46
C GLN A 290 8.84 -9.81 8.40
N SER A 291 10.11 -9.49 8.19
CA SER A 291 11.20 -9.94 9.08
C SER A 291 11.05 -9.37 10.49
N MET A 292 10.73 -8.07 10.60
CA MET A 292 10.48 -7.44 11.90
C MET A 292 9.19 -7.92 12.57
N ALA A 293 8.14 -8.17 11.80
CA ALA A 293 6.91 -8.77 12.32
C ALA A 293 7.14 -10.18 12.90
N LYS A 294 7.96 -10.98 12.22
CA LYS A 294 8.37 -12.30 12.71
C LYS A 294 9.22 -12.22 13.99
N TRP A 295 10.13 -11.24 14.04
CA TRP A 295 10.91 -10.97 15.25
C TRP A 295 10.00 -10.52 16.41
N ALA A 296 9.13 -9.54 16.18
CA ALA A 296 8.21 -9.01 17.19
C ALA A 296 7.32 -10.11 17.79
N ARG A 297 6.74 -10.98 16.95
CA ARG A 297 5.95 -12.13 17.38
C ARG A 297 6.72 -13.08 18.29
N ARG A 298 7.99 -13.41 17.96
CA ARG A 298 8.84 -14.32 18.75
C ARG A 298 9.28 -13.71 20.07
N ASN A 299 9.32 -12.39 20.14
CA ASN A 299 9.81 -11.63 21.29
C ASN A 299 8.69 -11.01 22.13
N ASP A 300 7.44 -11.34 21.83
CA ASP A 300 6.26 -10.82 22.50
C ASP A 300 6.20 -9.28 22.51
N MET A 301 6.57 -8.67 21.38
CA MET A 301 6.58 -7.22 21.19
C MET A 301 5.44 -6.79 20.27
N ILE A 302 4.86 -5.63 20.54
CA ILE A 302 3.91 -4.97 19.66
C ILE A 302 4.68 -4.27 18.54
N LEU A 303 4.25 -4.43 17.30
CA LEU A 303 4.87 -3.80 16.14
C LEU A 303 3.99 -2.69 15.57
N HIS A 304 4.48 -1.46 15.67
CA HIS A 304 3.86 -0.28 15.04
C HIS A 304 4.53 0.04 13.71
N LEU A 305 3.74 0.26 12.65
CA LEU A 305 4.23 0.71 11.34
C LEU A 305 3.84 2.16 11.06
N HIS A 306 4.84 3.01 10.88
CA HIS A 306 4.65 4.35 10.35
C HIS A 306 4.54 4.33 8.84
N ARG A 307 3.53 4.97 8.26
CA ARG A 307 3.26 4.92 6.81
C ARG A 307 4.06 5.91 5.96
N ALA A 308 5.18 6.44 6.45
CA ALA A 308 6.02 7.37 5.68
C ALA A 308 6.32 6.81 4.28
N GLY A 309 6.22 7.67 3.27
CA GLY A 309 6.35 7.27 1.86
C GLY A 309 5.06 6.82 1.19
N ASN A 310 3.99 6.48 1.94
CA ASN A 310 2.73 6.04 1.35
C ASN A 310 2.13 7.04 0.35
N SER A 311 2.21 8.34 0.63
CA SER A 311 1.60 9.35 -0.24
C SER A 311 2.21 9.38 -1.65
N THR A 312 3.43 8.88 -1.83
CA THR A 312 4.04 8.68 -3.15
C THR A 312 3.21 7.72 -4.01
N TYR A 313 2.58 6.72 -3.40
CA TYR A 313 1.72 5.76 -4.08
C TYR A 313 0.26 6.19 -4.13
N SER A 314 -0.26 6.81 -3.08
CA SER A 314 -1.70 6.95 -2.88
C SER A 314 -2.29 8.30 -3.31
N ARG A 315 -1.46 9.34 -3.47
CA ARG A 315 -1.95 10.72 -3.67
C ARG A 315 -2.65 10.94 -5.02
N GLN A 316 -2.13 10.37 -6.09
CA GLN A 316 -2.73 10.53 -7.42
C GLN A 316 -3.95 9.63 -7.58
N LYS A 317 -5.05 10.19 -8.11
CA LYS A 317 -6.33 9.48 -8.24
C LYS A 317 -6.35 8.45 -9.37
N ASN A 318 -5.45 8.56 -10.35
CA ASN A 318 -5.42 7.73 -11.56
C ASN A 318 -4.17 6.87 -11.70
N HIS A 319 -3.16 7.09 -10.83
CA HIS A 319 -1.92 6.32 -10.86
C HIS A 319 -1.44 5.98 -9.46
N GLY A 320 -0.81 4.80 -9.30
CA GLY A 320 -0.27 4.36 -8.03
C GLY A 320 -1.12 3.31 -7.32
N MET A 321 -1.33 3.44 -6.00
CA MET A 321 -2.01 2.42 -5.22
C MET A 321 -2.86 3.03 -4.10
N ASN A 322 -4.04 2.50 -3.88
CA ASN A 322 -4.89 2.88 -2.77
C ASN A 322 -4.29 2.37 -1.45
N PHE A 323 -4.26 3.22 -0.43
CA PHE A 323 -3.73 2.84 0.88
C PHE A 323 -4.49 1.68 1.55
N ARG A 324 -5.73 1.44 1.17
CA ARG A 324 -6.52 0.27 1.57
C ARG A 324 -5.80 -1.05 1.30
N VAL A 325 -5.14 -1.16 0.14
CA VAL A 325 -4.37 -2.35 -0.24
C VAL A 325 -3.17 -2.51 0.69
N ILE A 326 -2.47 -1.41 0.99
CA ILE A 326 -1.36 -1.42 1.97
C ILE A 326 -1.87 -1.85 3.35
N CYS A 327 -3.04 -1.37 3.80
CA CYS A 327 -3.63 -1.83 5.06
C CYS A 327 -3.84 -3.36 5.08
N LYS A 328 -4.38 -3.94 4.01
CA LYS A 328 -4.55 -5.40 3.88
C LYS A 328 -3.21 -6.13 3.96
N TRP A 329 -2.23 -5.70 3.17
CA TRP A 329 -0.91 -6.32 3.11
C TRP A 329 -0.15 -6.24 4.43
N MET A 330 -0.16 -5.09 5.09
CA MET A 330 0.55 -4.91 6.36
C MET A 330 -0.08 -5.70 7.49
N ARG A 331 -1.40 -5.79 7.51
CA ARG A 331 -2.10 -6.66 8.44
C ARG A 331 -1.74 -8.13 8.22
N MET A 332 -1.68 -8.61 6.98
CA MET A 332 -1.22 -9.97 6.66
C MET A 332 0.23 -10.18 7.08
N ALA A 333 1.11 -9.21 6.79
CA ALA A 333 2.52 -9.26 7.14
C ALA A 333 2.79 -9.41 8.65
N GLY A 334 1.81 -9.07 9.50
CA GLY A 334 1.92 -9.23 10.96
C GLY A 334 2.16 -7.94 11.73
N VAL A 335 1.84 -6.78 11.13
CA VAL A 335 1.89 -5.48 11.80
C VAL A 335 0.68 -5.34 12.73
N ASP A 336 0.89 -4.97 14.00
CA ASP A 336 -0.17 -4.79 14.99
C ASP A 336 -0.84 -3.43 14.85
N HIS A 337 -0.07 -2.37 14.63
CA HIS A 337 -0.55 -1.00 14.45
C HIS A 337 -0.11 -0.40 13.13
N LEU A 338 -0.98 0.37 12.51
CA LEU A 338 -0.68 1.10 11.29
C LEU A 338 -1.23 2.53 11.38
N HIS A 339 -0.41 3.51 11.01
CA HIS A 339 -0.85 4.89 10.84
C HIS A 339 -1.85 4.99 9.69
N ALA A 340 -3.14 4.98 9.98
CA ALA A 340 -4.19 5.00 8.95
C ALA A 340 -4.53 6.41 8.44
N GLY A 341 -4.17 7.46 9.18
CA GLY A 341 -4.48 8.86 8.87
C GLY A 341 -5.68 9.38 9.65
N THR A 342 -6.03 10.63 9.41
CA THR A 342 -7.12 11.33 10.09
C THR A 342 -7.84 12.28 9.14
N VAL A 343 -9.12 12.52 9.39
CA VAL A 343 -9.91 13.55 8.70
C VAL A 343 -9.57 14.97 9.17
N VAL A 344 -8.97 15.09 10.35
CA VAL A 344 -8.54 16.36 10.93
C VAL A 344 -7.02 16.40 10.95
N GLY A 345 -6.43 17.33 10.23
CA GLY A 345 -4.98 17.47 10.18
C GLY A 345 -4.46 18.01 8.85
N LYS A 346 -3.13 18.03 8.71
CA LYS A 346 -2.44 18.61 7.56
C LYS A 346 -2.37 17.72 6.31
N LEU A 347 -2.73 16.44 6.40
CA LEU A 347 -2.68 15.49 5.30
C LEU A 347 -4.06 15.38 4.65
N GLU A 348 -4.08 15.36 3.30
CA GLU A 348 -5.31 15.19 2.52
C GLU A 348 -5.99 13.86 2.80
N GLY A 349 -7.31 13.86 2.81
CA GLY A 349 -8.12 12.65 2.87
C GLY A 349 -9.61 12.92 2.93
N ASP A 350 -10.36 11.99 2.36
CA ASP A 350 -11.82 11.94 2.45
C ASP A 350 -12.25 11.19 3.71
N PRO A 351 -13.24 11.67 4.50
CA PRO A 351 -13.73 11.02 5.71
C PRO A 351 -14.18 9.56 5.51
N LEU A 352 -14.88 9.29 4.41
CA LEU A 352 -15.36 7.94 4.08
C LEU A 352 -14.21 7.01 3.72
N MET A 353 -13.20 7.54 3.06
CA MET A 353 -11.98 6.79 2.75
C MET A 353 -11.23 6.37 4.02
N PHE A 354 -11.07 7.28 4.99
CA PHE A 354 -10.44 6.94 6.28
C PHE A 354 -11.25 5.94 7.08
N LYS A 355 -12.58 6.09 7.09
CA LYS A 355 -13.46 5.09 7.70
C LYS A 355 -13.20 3.71 7.09
N GLY A 356 -13.11 3.61 5.76
CA GLY A 356 -12.78 2.36 5.07
C GLY A 356 -11.42 1.77 5.46
N PHE A 357 -10.41 2.61 5.75
CA PHE A 357 -9.13 2.13 6.27
C PHE A 357 -9.25 1.58 7.70
N TYR A 358 -10.01 2.27 8.56
CA TYR A 358 -10.26 1.79 9.92
C TYR A 358 -11.02 0.47 9.93
N ASP A 359 -12.05 0.35 9.08
CA ASP A 359 -12.80 -0.90 8.93
C ASP A 359 -11.87 -2.03 8.46
N THR A 360 -11.01 -1.79 7.47
CA THR A 360 -10.02 -2.76 6.99
C THR A 360 -9.06 -3.24 8.10
N LEU A 361 -8.69 -2.35 9.01
CA LEU A 361 -7.74 -2.66 10.08
C LEU A 361 -8.39 -3.33 11.30
N ARG A 362 -9.71 -3.18 11.49
CA ARG A 362 -10.45 -3.67 12.65
C ARG A 362 -11.30 -4.91 12.39
N GLU A 363 -11.85 -5.02 11.17
CA GLU A 363 -12.73 -6.13 10.80
C GLU A 363 -11.96 -7.44 10.61
N GLU A 364 -12.57 -8.57 10.99
CA GLU A 364 -11.89 -9.87 10.96
C GLU A 364 -11.62 -10.40 9.56
N ARG A 365 -12.46 -10.06 8.56
CA ARG A 365 -12.45 -10.68 7.22
C ARG A 365 -12.26 -9.70 6.05
N THR A 366 -11.79 -8.51 6.28
CA THR A 366 -11.73 -7.46 5.25
C THR A 366 -10.78 -7.75 4.09
N ALA A 367 -9.74 -8.58 4.30
CA ALA A 367 -8.84 -8.99 3.22
C ALA A 367 -9.56 -9.82 2.14
N GLN A 368 -10.64 -10.51 2.50
CA GLN A 368 -11.39 -11.46 1.67
C GLN A 368 -12.58 -10.81 0.95
N VAL A 369 -12.88 -9.55 1.19
CA VAL A 369 -14.01 -8.84 0.61
C VAL A 369 -13.58 -7.60 -0.15
N TRP A 370 -14.37 -7.23 -1.17
CA TRP A 370 -14.24 -5.96 -1.83
C TRP A 370 -14.79 -4.84 -0.93
N LEU A 371 -14.00 -3.80 -0.71
CA LEU A 371 -14.45 -2.60 -0.01
C LEU A 371 -15.05 -1.56 -0.96
N LEU A 372 -14.73 -1.64 -2.26
CA LEU A 372 -15.46 -0.97 -3.31
C LEU A 372 -16.52 -1.95 -3.78
N GLY A 373 -17.75 -1.76 -3.33
CA GLY A 373 -18.86 -2.68 -3.50
C GLY A 373 -18.93 -3.30 -4.90
N ASN A 374 -18.71 -4.58 -4.96
CA ASN A 374 -19.06 -5.39 -6.10
C ASN A 374 -20.57 -5.69 -5.96
N ARG A 375 -21.41 -4.71 -6.31
CA ARG A 375 -22.85 -4.99 -6.48
C ARG A 375 -23.00 -5.82 -7.75
N ARG A 376 -22.72 -7.12 -7.67
CA ARG A 376 -23.58 -8.06 -8.36
C ARG A 376 -24.83 -8.15 -7.48
N GLY A 377 -25.95 -7.67 -8.02
CA GLY A 377 -27.22 -7.90 -7.38
C GLY A 377 -27.37 -9.41 -7.15
N HIS A 378 -27.32 -9.79 -5.91
CA HIS A 378 -28.03 -10.93 -5.38
C HIS A 378 -28.92 -10.32 -4.32
N GLU A 379 -30.20 -10.25 -4.67
CA GLU A 379 -31.31 -10.16 -3.76
C GLU A 379 -31.22 -11.26 -2.71
#